data_f6fa52ff4927118a5fdef645e6c93822
#
_entry.id   f6fa52ff4927118a5fdef645e6c93822
#
_cell.length_a   1.000
_cell.length_b   1.000
_cell.length_c   1.000
_cell.angle_alpha   90.00
_cell.angle_beta   90.00
_cell.angle_gamma   90.00
#
_symmetry.space_group_name_H-M   'P 1'
#
loop_
_entity.id
_entity.type
_entity.pdbx_description
1 polymer ?
#
loop_
_entity_poly.entity_id
_entity_poly.type
_entity_poly.pdbx_seq_one_letter_code
_entity_poly.pdbx_strand_id
1 'polypeptide(L)'
;MNNKLLNGSRFDKEANLVYKVPVSKLPTRIMQYSNGEKEEVVDFEHQDVFNMIVKFVRHHKEKQVPRLKELKRYSLAQNNIKFTEDKSENRADNKIANDWARFIVNFKKGVLLGNPLKYNGDKTIADKINDFSSKSNEDYHNQLMLDDLLVYGRAFEYIGRDEYGKEMLAKFSAEETFVIYDTTTNKNSVCAIHCYDLEFNDETFSYIDIYANDGYFYQHESKNQDYEQSKLIDKYQTFFDSIQVNEWINNEERLGDFETVLDNIDAYDLSQSSM
;
A
#
# COMPACT_ATOMS: atom_id res chain seq x y z
N MET A 1 17.19 -22.26 -5.02
CA MET A 1 16.22 -21.22 -5.47
C MET A 1 16.98 -20.20 -6.29
N ASN A 2 16.64 -20.07 -7.55
CA ASN A 2 17.42 -19.24 -8.48
C ASN A 2 17.38 -17.77 -8.06
N ASN A 3 18.54 -17.10 -8.03
CA ASN A 3 18.76 -15.64 -7.96
C ASN A 3 17.95 -14.82 -9.00
N LYS A 4 17.03 -15.43 -9.70
CA LYS A 4 16.16 -14.79 -10.69
C LYS A 4 15.09 -13.88 -10.10
N LEU A 5 14.75 -14.02 -8.81
CA LEU A 5 13.63 -13.26 -8.23
C LEU A 5 13.97 -11.78 -8.02
N LEU A 6 15.18 -11.46 -7.57
CA LEU A 6 15.56 -10.07 -7.31
C LEU A 6 15.87 -9.28 -8.57
N ASN A 7 16.59 -9.89 -9.52
CA ASN A 7 17.05 -9.18 -10.73
C ASN A 7 15.90 -8.84 -11.69
N GLY A 8 14.75 -9.53 -11.61
CA GLY A 8 13.61 -9.28 -12.47
C GLY A 8 12.66 -8.21 -11.93
N SER A 9 12.26 -8.29 -10.64
CA SER A 9 11.21 -7.43 -10.09
C SER A 9 11.68 -5.99 -9.87
N ARG A 10 12.93 -5.78 -9.45
CA ARG A 10 13.49 -4.46 -9.13
C ARG A 10 13.70 -3.57 -10.36
N PHE A 11 14.02 -4.15 -11.51
CA PHE A 11 14.23 -3.44 -12.77
C PHE A 11 13.01 -3.45 -13.68
N ASP A 12 11.95 -4.16 -13.30
CA ASP A 12 10.69 -4.15 -14.03
C ASP A 12 9.97 -2.83 -13.76
N LYS A 13 9.84 -1.99 -14.80
CA LYS A 13 9.11 -0.72 -14.70
C LYS A 13 7.65 -0.91 -14.26
N GLU A 14 7.07 -2.07 -14.53
CA GLU A 14 5.71 -2.41 -14.11
C GLU A 14 5.61 -2.72 -12.62
N ALA A 15 6.71 -3.11 -11.97
CA ALA A 15 6.73 -3.44 -10.54
C ALA A 15 6.54 -2.21 -9.62
N ASN A 16 6.60 -0.99 -10.16
CA ASN A 16 6.37 0.25 -9.40
C ASN A 16 5.46 1.23 -10.14
N LEU A 17 4.47 0.73 -10.87
CA LEU A 17 3.56 1.53 -11.67
C LEU A 17 2.58 2.32 -10.80
N VAL A 18 2.23 3.53 -11.24
CA VAL A 18 1.11 4.30 -10.71
C VAL A 18 -0.10 4.08 -11.62
N TYR A 19 -1.18 3.56 -11.07
CA TYR A 19 -2.39 3.29 -11.83
C TYR A 19 -3.09 4.59 -12.21
N LYS A 20 -3.41 4.75 -13.50
CA LYS A 20 -4.06 5.95 -14.04
C LYS A 20 -5.13 5.56 -15.03
N VAL A 21 -6.25 6.30 -15.00
CA VAL A 21 -7.37 6.11 -15.92
C VAL A 21 -7.85 7.45 -16.49
N PRO A 22 -8.15 7.50 -17.78
CA PRO A 22 -8.85 8.65 -18.35
C PRO A 22 -10.32 8.60 -17.95
N VAL A 23 -10.72 9.30 -16.90
CA VAL A 23 -12.10 9.30 -16.35
C VAL A 23 -13.14 9.59 -17.42
N SER A 24 -12.84 10.47 -18.39
CA SER A 24 -13.74 10.78 -19.52
C SER A 24 -14.08 9.59 -20.43
N LYS A 25 -13.39 8.46 -20.28
CA LYS A 25 -13.67 7.22 -21.04
C LYS A 25 -14.37 6.15 -20.20
N LEU A 26 -14.60 6.41 -18.93
CA LEU A 26 -15.31 5.50 -18.05
C LEU A 26 -16.81 5.72 -18.13
N PRO A 27 -17.62 4.68 -17.93
CA PRO A 27 -19.05 4.82 -17.69
C PRO A 27 -19.31 5.75 -16.51
N THR A 28 -20.29 6.65 -16.67
CA THR A 28 -20.67 7.62 -15.65
C THR A 28 -22.13 7.49 -15.29
N ARG A 29 -22.48 7.96 -14.09
CA ARG A 29 -23.86 8.11 -13.63
C ARG A 29 -24.09 9.50 -13.05
N ILE A 30 -25.34 9.96 -13.05
CA ILE A 30 -25.71 11.22 -12.41
C ILE A 30 -26.00 10.93 -10.94
N MET A 31 -25.24 11.56 -10.06
CA MET A 31 -25.48 11.56 -8.62
C MET A 31 -26.19 12.84 -8.23
N GLN A 32 -27.23 12.74 -7.41
CA GLN A 32 -27.95 13.88 -6.87
C GLN A 32 -27.72 13.99 -5.38
N TYR A 33 -27.13 15.10 -4.94
CA TYR A 33 -26.86 15.39 -3.54
C TYR A 33 -28.12 15.92 -2.82
N SER A 34 -28.08 15.88 -1.48
CA SER A 34 -29.19 16.34 -0.64
C SER A 34 -29.50 17.84 -0.80
N ASN A 35 -28.52 18.64 -1.24
CA ASN A 35 -28.68 20.05 -1.57
C ASN A 35 -29.35 20.31 -2.94
N GLY A 36 -29.67 19.24 -3.70
CA GLY A 36 -30.28 19.30 -5.02
C GLY A 36 -29.28 19.43 -6.18
N GLU A 37 -27.97 19.55 -5.91
CA GLU A 37 -26.94 19.57 -6.92
C GLU A 37 -26.83 18.19 -7.59
N LYS A 38 -26.46 18.20 -8.88
CA LYS A 38 -26.25 17.00 -9.67
C LYS A 38 -24.81 17.01 -10.17
N GLU A 39 -24.14 15.91 -10.01
CA GLU A 39 -22.78 15.71 -10.49
C GLU A 39 -22.69 14.42 -11.30
N GLU A 40 -21.90 14.44 -12.36
CA GLU A 40 -21.58 13.26 -13.15
C GLU A 40 -20.35 12.60 -12.53
N VAL A 41 -20.54 11.39 -12.00
CA VAL A 41 -19.50 10.61 -11.32
C VAL A 41 -19.25 9.28 -12.04
N VAL A 42 -18.09 8.66 -11.83
CA VAL A 42 -17.81 7.32 -12.37
C VAL A 42 -18.81 6.32 -11.79
N ASP A 43 -19.36 5.47 -12.65
CA ASP A 43 -20.29 4.42 -12.22
C ASP A 43 -19.53 3.15 -11.79
N PHE A 44 -19.24 3.03 -10.51
CA PHE A 44 -18.53 1.88 -9.95
C PHE A 44 -19.34 0.58 -9.94
N GLU A 45 -20.63 0.62 -10.23
CA GLU A 45 -21.46 -0.57 -10.40
C GLU A 45 -21.47 -1.08 -11.85
N HIS A 46 -20.96 -0.28 -12.80
CA HIS A 46 -20.87 -0.69 -14.18
C HIS A 46 -19.80 -1.77 -14.39
N GLN A 47 -20.15 -2.85 -15.11
CA GLN A 47 -19.27 -4.01 -15.29
C GLN A 47 -17.91 -3.66 -15.93
N ASP A 48 -17.86 -2.69 -16.84
CA ASP A 48 -16.58 -2.28 -17.47
C ASP A 48 -15.63 -1.59 -16.49
N VAL A 49 -16.16 -0.80 -15.53
CA VAL A 49 -15.36 -0.19 -14.47
C VAL A 49 -14.82 -1.27 -13.55
N PHE A 50 -15.65 -2.23 -13.15
CA PHE A 50 -15.22 -3.34 -12.33
C PHE A 50 -14.18 -4.22 -13.04
N ASN A 51 -14.36 -4.55 -14.30
CA ASN A 51 -13.40 -5.30 -15.11
C ASN A 51 -12.03 -4.58 -15.21
N MET A 52 -12.04 -3.26 -15.30
CA MET A 52 -10.82 -2.45 -15.26
C MET A 52 -10.12 -2.57 -13.89
N ILE A 53 -10.86 -2.48 -12.79
CA ILE A 53 -10.34 -2.64 -11.44
C ILE A 53 -9.71 -4.03 -11.28
N VAL A 54 -10.38 -5.09 -11.71
CA VAL A 54 -9.86 -6.47 -11.66
C VAL A 54 -8.53 -6.61 -12.42
N LYS A 55 -8.36 -5.95 -13.57
CA LYS A 55 -7.08 -5.93 -14.28
C LYS A 55 -5.96 -5.30 -13.45
N PHE A 56 -6.25 -4.20 -12.75
CA PHE A 56 -5.28 -3.56 -11.87
C PHE A 56 -4.98 -4.40 -10.63
N VAL A 57 -5.98 -5.07 -10.03
CA VAL A 57 -5.76 -6.01 -8.93
C VAL A 57 -4.81 -7.15 -9.34
N ARG A 58 -5.03 -7.76 -10.50
CA ARG A 58 -4.13 -8.80 -11.03
C ARG A 58 -2.73 -8.26 -11.24
N HIS A 59 -2.61 -7.12 -11.92
CA HIS A 59 -1.31 -6.49 -12.16
C HIS A 59 -0.59 -6.17 -10.85
N HIS A 60 -1.30 -5.64 -9.84
CA HIS A 60 -0.74 -5.37 -8.52
C HIS A 60 -0.19 -6.64 -7.88
N LYS A 61 -1.01 -7.70 -7.81
CA LYS A 61 -0.62 -8.99 -7.21
C LYS A 61 0.53 -9.67 -7.97
N GLU A 62 0.55 -9.61 -9.29
CA GLU A 62 1.55 -10.29 -10.13
C GLU A 62 2.87 -9.50 -10.28
N LYS A 63 2.82 -8.17 -10.28
CA LYS A 63 3.96 -7.31 -10.61
C LYS A 63 4.50 -6.51 -9.42
N GLN A 64 3.61 -5.85 -8.66
CA GLN A 64 4.05 -4.98 -7.57
C GLN A 64 4.32 -5.76 -6.27
N VAL A 65 3.44 -6.66 -5.88
CA VAL A 65 3.57 -7.43 -4.63
C VAL A 65 4.89 -8.21 -4.54
N PRO A 66 5.41 -8.87 -5.59
CA PRO A 66 6.72 -9.52 -5.52
C PRO A 66 7.86 -8.56 -5.14
N ARG A 67 7.88 -7.32 -5.70
CA ARG A 67 8.85 -6.30 -5.32
C ARG A 67 8.70 -5.88 -3.85
N LEU A 68 7.47 -5.62 -3.40
CA LEU A 68 7.18 -5.22 -2.03
C LEU A 68 7.62 -6.32 -1.02
N LYS A 69 7.33 -7.58 -1.31
CA LYS A 69 7.79 -8.72 -0.50
C LYS A 69 9.31 -8.83 -0.44
N GLU A 70 10.00 -8.53 -1.54
CA GLU A 70 11.46 -8.48 -1.55
C GLU A 70 11.99 -7.38 -0.62
N LEU A 71 11.47 -6.17 -0.71
CA LEU A 71 11.85 -5.06 0.17
C LEU A 71 11.59 -5.40 1.64
N LYS A 72 10.43 -5.99 1.95
CA LYS A 72 10.10 -6.46 3.30
C LYS A 72 11.10 -7.50 3.80
N ARG A 73 11.47 -8.46 2.96
CA ARG A 73 12.45 -9.50 3.28
C ARG A 73 13.80 -8.90 3.70
N TYR A 74 14.31 -7.91 2.95
CA TYR A 74 15.55 -7.20 3.30
C TYR A 74 15.42 -6.42 4.60
N SER A 75 14.28 -5.75 4.83
CA SER A 75 14.05 -5.05 6.10
C SER A 75 14.00 -5.96 7.32
N LEU A 76 13.89 -7.28 7.11
CA LEU A 76 13.93 -8.32 8.13
C LEU A 76 15.27 -9.08 8.15
N ALA A 77 16.33 -8.54 7.53
CA ALA A 77 17.64 -9.17 7.37
C ALA A 77 17.60 -10.59 6.75
N GLN A 78 16.61 -10.82 5.89
CA GLN A 78 16.50 -12.04 5.09
C GLN A 78 17.11 -11.82 3.69
N ASN A 79 18.38 -11.42 3.67
CA ASN A 79 19.10 -11.06 2.46
C ASN A 79 19.39 -12.29 1.59
N ASN A 80 19.75 -12.06 0.34
CA ASN A 80 20.00 -13.13 -0.67
C ASN A 80 21.02 -14.16 -0.20
N ILE A 81 22.03 -13.75 0.55
CA ILE A 81 23.07 -14.65 1.01
C ILE A 81 22.54 -15.87 1.79
N LYS A 82 21.41 -15.70 2.52
CA LYS A 82 20.77 -16.80 3.27
C LYS A 82 20.15 -17.87 2.38
N PHE A 83 19.87 -17.55 1.12
CA PHE A 83 19.21 -18.43 0.16
C PHE A 83 20.17 -18.95 -0.93
N THR A 84 21.47 -18.67 -0.80
CA THR A 84 22.49 -19.23 -1.71
C THR A 84 22.69 -20.72 -1.44
N GLU A 85 23.10 -21.46 -2.46
CA GLU A 85 23.49 -22.87 -2.31
C GLU A 85 24.73 -23.00 -1.42
N ASP A 86 24.84 -24.12 -0.69
CA ASP A 86 25.99 -24.39 0.16
C ASP A 86 27.25 -24.55 -0.70
N LYS A 87 28.33 -23.94 -0.26
CA LYS A 87 29.64 -24.08 -0.93
C LYS A 87 30.22 -25.47 -0.65
N SER A 88 31.17 -25.89 -1.50
CA SER A 88 31.87 -27.18 -1.31
C SER A 88 32.59 -27.20 0.04
N GLU A 89 32.79 -28.42 0.62
CA GLU A 89 33.34 -28.69 1.96
C GLU A 89 34.66 -27.98 2.30
N ASN A 90 35.41 -27.48 1.33
CA ASN A 90 36.70 -26.82 1.52
C ASN A 90 36.63 -25.28 1.41
N ARG A 91 35.46 -24.65 1.47
CA ARG A 91 35.30 -23.19 1.39
C ARG A 91 34.45 -22.67 2.53
N ALA A 92 34.83 -21.49 3.07
CA ALA A 92 34.00 -20.81 4.06
C ALA A 92 32.60 -20.52 3.49
N ASP A 93 31.57 -20.87 4.25
CA ASP A 93 30.15 -20.69 3.91
C ASP A 93 29.34 -20.18 5.10
N ASN A 94 29.71 -18.99 5.56
CA ASN A 94 29.15 -18.43 6.79
C ASN A 94 27.76 -17.81 6.63
N LYS A 95 27.24 -17.55 5.43
CA LYS A 95 25.91 -16.96 5.12
C LYS A 95 25.49 -15.81 6.05
N ILE A 96 26.39 -14.83 6.22
CA ILE A 96 26.17 -13.69 7.08
C ILE A 96 25.33 -12.67 6.36
N ALA A 97 24.12 -12.41 6.87
CA ALA A 97 23.26 -11.34 6.39
C ALA A 97 23.37 -10.13 7.32
N ASN A 98 23.72 -8.98 6.77
CA ASN A 98 23.85 -7.74 7.52
C ASN A 98 22.53 -6.95 7.46
N ASP A 99 22.14 -6.38 8.60
CA ASP A 99 20.85 -5.66 8.75
C ASP A 99 20.93 -4.19 8.32
N TRP A 100 21.61 -3.92 7.21
CA TRP A 100 21.78 -2.55 6.71
C TRP A 100 20.46 -1.89 6.28
N ALA A 101 19.56 -2.66 5.68
CA ALA A 101 18.25 -2.15 5.27
C ALA A 101 17.47 -1.62 6.49
N ARG A 102 17.37 -2.42 7.56
CA ARG A 102 16.70 -1.99 8.80
C ARG A 102 17.45 -0.86 9.50
N PHE A 103 18.78 -0.86 9.47
CA PHE A 103 19.56 0.23 10.04
C PHE A 103 19.22 1.57 9.40
N ILE A 104 19.14 1.63 8.04
CA ILE A 104 18.77 2.83 7.30
C ILE A 104 17.36 3.30 7.69
N VAL A 105 16.39 2.38 7.72
CA VAL A 105 15.00 2.67 8.10
C VAL A 105 14.93 3.21 9.54
N ASN A 106 15.54 2.51 10.50
CA ASN A 106 15.50 2.90 11.91
C ASN A 106 16.22 4.24 12.18
N PHE A 107 17.32 4.49 11.48
CA PHE A 107 18.03 5.76 11.60
C PHE A 107 17.14 6.93 11.16
N LYS A 108 16.54 6.85 9.98
CA LYS A 108 15.66 7.90 9.47
C LYS A 108 14.39 8.05 10.32
N LYS A 109 13.80 6.93 10.77
CA LYS A 109 12.66 6.95 11.69
C LYS A 109 13.00 7.67 13.01
N GLY A 110 14.16 7.39 13.59
CA GLY A 110 14.63 8.07 14.81
C GLY A 110 14.81 9.59 14.62
N VAL A 111 15.24 10.02 13.42
CA VAL A 111 15.38 11.45 13.11
C VAL A 111 14.02 12.13 12.94
N LEU A 112 13.07 11.49 12.24
CA LEU A 112 11.78 12.09 11.88
C LEU A 112 10.74 12.00 13.00
N LEU A 113 10.65 10.85 13.67
CA LEU A 113 9.64 10.55 14.70
C LEU A 113 10.26 10.22 16.07
N GLY A 114 11.49 10.66 16.32
CA GLY A 114 12.11 10.53 17.64
C GLY A 114 11.41 11.34 18.76
N ASN A 115 10.61 12.31 18.36
CA ASN A 115 9.68 13.05 19.22
C ASN A 115 8.28 13.01 18.61
N PRO A 116 7.23 12.97 19.45
CA PRO A 116 5.85 13.05 19.00
C PRO A 116 5.58 14.33 18.20
N LEU A 117 4.69 14.23 17.22
CA LEU A 117 4.21 15.41 16.48
C LEU A 117 3.46 16.37 17.40
N LYS A 118 3.63 17.67 17.18
CA LYS A 118 2.95 18.72 17.95
C LYS A 118 2.18 19.61 17.00
N TYR A 119 0.89 19.76 17.28
CA TYR A 119 0.00 20.61 16.51
C TYR A 119 -0.12 21.98 17.19
N ASN A 120 0.25 23.04 16.47
CA ASN A 120 0.18 24.42 16.94
C ASN A 120 -0.74 25.23 16.02
N GLY A 121 -1.57 26.11 16.60
CA GLY A 121 -2.50 26.95 15.83
C GLY A 121 -3.61 27.49 16.70
N ASP A 122 -4.80 27.70 16.12
CA ASP A 122 -5.99 28.05 16.91
C ASP A 122 -6.21 27.00 18.00
N LYS A 123 -6.36 27.49 19.23
CA LYS A 123 -6.43 26.62 20.42
C LYS A 123 -7.56 25.60 20.32
N THR A 124 -8.73 26.01 19.83
CA THR A 124 -9.89 25.12 19.74
C THR A 124 -9.67 23.98 18.75
N ILE A 125 -8.98 24.27 17.62
CA ILE A 125 -8.66 23.29 16.59
C ILE A 125 -7.53 22.38 17.09
N ALA A 126 -6.47 22.97 17.64
CA ALA A 126 -5.33 22.22 18.17
C ALA A 126 -5.73 21.24 19.28
N ASP A 127 -6.61 21.67 20.21
CA ASP A 127 -7.12 20.81 21.29
C ASP A 127 -7.92 19.62 20.75
N LYS A 128 -8.75 19.81 19.70
CA LYS A 128 -9.49 18.72 19.05
C LYS A 128 -8.56 17.73 18.35
N ILE A 129 -7.54 18.21 17.63
CA ILE A 129 -6.55 17.37 16.97
C ILE A 129 -5.76 16.57 18.00
N ASN A 130 -5.29 17.21 19.09
CA ASN A 130 -4.55 16.52 20.14
C ASN A 130 -5.41 15.48 20.88
N ASP A 131 -6.70 15.74 21.08
CA ASP A 131 -7.65 14.78 21.66
C ASP A 131 -7.84 13.55 20.72
N PHE A 132 -8.02 13.80 19.44
CA PHE A 132 -8.10 12.74 18.42
C PHE A 132 -6.79 11.93 18.35
N SER A 133 -5.64 12.60 18.27
CA SER A 133 -4.30 12.01 18.25
C SER A 133 -4.08 11.08 19.45
N SER A 134 -4.40 11.54 20.64
CA SER A 134 -4.30 10.75 21.87
C SER A 134 -5.22 9.52 21.86
N LYS A 135 -6.47 9.67 21.40
CA LYS A 135 -7.46 8.58 21.33
C LYS A 135 -7.14 7.54 20.27
N SER A 136 -6.53 7.96 19.15
CA SER A 136 -6.19 7.12 18.02
C SER A 136 -4.79 6.49 18.12
N ASN A 137 -4.02 6.80 19.18
CA ASN A 137 -2.62 6.40 19.31
C ASN A 137 -1.79 6.80 18.08
N GLU A 138 -1.96 8.04 17.64
CA GLU A 138 -1.40 8.56 16.38
C GLU A 138 0.13 8.41 16.33
N ASP A 139 0.84 8.59 17.44
CA ASP A 139 2.30 8.45 17.48
C ASP A 139 2.74 7.05 17.03
N TYR A 140 2.05 6.01 17.49
CA TYR A 140 2.33 4.63 17.06
C TYR A 140 1.90 4.40 15.62
N HIS A 141 0.73 4.92 15.23
CA HIS A 141 0.25 4.86 13.85
C HIS A 141 1.26 5.49 12.88
N ASN A 142 1.75 6.70 13.18
CA ASN A 142 2.74 7.41 12.37
C ASN A 142 4.06 6.63 12.25
N GLN A 143 4.49 5.94 13.31
CA GLN A 143 5.66 5.07 13.25
C GLN A 143 5.45 3.89 12.28
N LEU A 144 4.26 3.27 12.29
CA LEU A 144 3.92 2.18 11.37
C LEU A 144 3.82 2.66 9.92
N MET A 145 3.23 3.84 9.71
CA MET A 145 3.14 4.47 8.38
C MET A 145 4.52 4.81 7.84
N LEU A 146 5.40 5.36 8.69
CA LEU A 146 6.76 5.70 8.29
C LEU A 146 7.59 4.44 7.99
N ASP A 147 7.42 3.35 8.74
CA ASP A 147 8.07 2.08 8.42
C ASP A 147 7.74 1.61 7.00
N ASP A 148 6.45 1.59 6.62
CA ASP A 148 6.03 1.20 5.28
C ASP A 148 6.55 2.19 4.23
N LEU A 149 6.50 3.49 4.51
CA LEU A 149 6.98 4.54 3.62
C LEU A 149 8.47 4.38 3.29
N LEU A 150 9.29 4.11 4.30
CA LEU A 150 10.74 3.95 4.14
C LEU A 150 11.13 2.60 3.52
N VAL A 151 10.35 1.54 3.78
CA VAL A 151 10.58 0.20 3.22
C VAL A 151 10.10 0.11 1.78
N TYR A 152 8.86 0.49 1.51
CA TYR A 152 8.19 0.24 0.22
C TYR A 152 8.22 1.46 -0.72
N GLY A 153 8.57 2.65 -0.18
CA GLY A 153 8.48 3.92 -0.91
C GLY A 153 7.08 4.51 -0.94
N ARG A 154 6.09 3.81 -0.38
CA ARG A 154 4.70 4.23 -0.26
C ARG A 154 4.04 3.61 0.97
N ALA A 155 3.06 4.30 1.53
CA ALA A 155 2.24 3.81 2.62
C ALA A 155 0.78 4.23 2.39
N PHE A 156 -0.17 3.47 2.92
CA PHE A 156 -1.60 3.72 2.72
C PHE A 156 -2.29 3.90 4.06
N GLU A 157 -2.94 5.04 4.21
CA GLU A 157 -3.66 5.43 5.42
C GLU A 157 -5.16 5.49 5.15
N TYR A 158 -5.92 4.76 5.93
CA TYR A 158 -7.37 4.85 5.94
C TYR A 158 -7.81 5.81 7.03
N ILE A 159 -8.65 6.76 6.67
CA ILE A 159 -9.31 7.69 7.59
C ILE A 159 -10.81 7.48 7.45
N GLY A 160 -11.46 7.07 8.52
CA GLY A 160 -12.87 6.73 8.47
C GLY A 160 -13.56 6.85 9.80
N ARG A 161 -14.71 6.19 9.90
CA ARG A 161 -15.49 6.08 11.14
C ARG A 161 -15.79 4.61 11.41
N ASP A 162 -15.81 4.28 12.68
CA ASP A 162 -16.26 2.96 13.14
C ASP A 162 -17.79 2.85 13.14
N GLU A 163 -18.31 1.68 13.52
CA GLU A 163 -19.74 1.39 13.60
C GLU A 163 -20.51 2.29 14.58
N TYR A 164 -19.80 2.97 15.49
CA TYR A 164 -20.36 3.94 16.45
C TYR A 164 -20.20 5.38 15.98
N GLY A 165 -19.71 5.62 14.75
CA GLY A 165 -19.48 6.95 14.18
C GLY A 165 -18.25 7.67 14.72
N LYS A 166 -17.35 6.96 15.44
CA LYS A 166 -16.11 7.53 15.97
C LYS A 166 -15.04 7.52 14.88
N GLU A 167 -14.34 8.62 14.75
CA GLU A 167 -13.23 8.76 13.82
C GLU A 167 -12.10 7.75 14.16
N MET A 168 -11.52 7.13 13.13
CA MET A 168 -10.45 6.16 13.26
C MET A 168 -9.39 6.34 12.17
N LEU A 169 -8.16 5.99 12.52
CA LEU A 169 -7.04 5.83 11.60
C LEU A 169 -6.67 4.36 11.51
N ALA A 170 -6.38 3.89 10.32
CA ALA A 170 -5.83 2.56 10.11
C ALA A 170 -4.76 2.58 9.01
N LYS A 171 -3.76 1.75 9.18
CA LYS A 171 -2.75 1.51 8.13
C LYS A 171 -3.18 0.32 7.30
N PHE A 172 -3.23 0.49 5.98
CA PHE A 172 -3.39 -0.62 5.05
C PHE A 172 -2.04 -1.09 4.51
N SER A 173 -1.93 -2.37 4.25
CA SER A 173 -0.72 -2.97 3.70
C SER A 173 -0.50 -2.52 2.25
N ALA A 174 0.72 -2.11 1.90
CA ALA A 174 1.07 -1.80 0.52
C ALA A 174 1.02 -3.04 -0.41
N GLU A 175 1.08 -4.25 0.15
CA GLU A 175 0.92 -5.50 -0.59
C GLU A 175 -0.54 -5.75 -1.02
N GLU A 176 -1.49 -5.07 -0.37
CA GLU A 176 -2.93 -5.27 -0.55
C GLU A 176 -3.65 -4.02 -1.05
N THR A 177 -2.94 -2.87 -1.13
CA THR A 177 -3.58 -1.58 -1.37
C THR A 177 -2.90 -0.80 -2.47
N PHE A 178 -3.70 -0.15 -3.31
CA PHE A 178 -3.23 0.84 -4.29
C PHE A 178 -4.31 1.88 -4.59
N VAL A 179 -3.90 3.02 -5.12
CA VAL A 179 -4.80 4.11 -5.53
C VAL A 179 -4.77 4.24 -7.05
N ILE A 180 -5.94 4.47 -7.64
CA ILE A 180 -6.14 4.76 -9.05
C ILE A 180 -6.36 6.26 -9.19
N TYR A 181 -5.55 6.91 -10.02
CA TYR A 181 -5.58 8.35 -10.29
C TYR A 181 -6.19 8.66 -11.66
N ASP A 182 -6.69 9.87 -11.82
CA ASP A 182 -7.06 10.36 -13.13
C ASP A 182 -5.82 10.73 -13.96
N THR A 183 -6.04 11.04 -15.25
CA THR A 183 -5.00 11.48 -16.18
C THR A 183 -4.94 13.00 -16.33
N THR A 184 -5.69 13.75 -15.51
CA THR A 184 -5.66 15.21 -15.52
C THR A 184 -4.36 15.74 -14.91
N THR A 185 -4.11 17.03 -15.06
CA THR A 185 -2.93 17.69 -14.49
C THR A 185 -2.89 17.59 -12.97
N ASN A 186 -4.06 17.62 -12.32
CA ASN A 186 -4.18 17.54 -10.86
C ASN A 186 -3.95 16.12 -10.32
N LYS A 187 -4.09 15.09 -11.18
CA LYS A 187 -3.95 13.67 -10.77
C LYS A 187 -4.82 13.34 -9.56
N ASN A 188 -6.11 13.70 -9.62
CA ASN A 188 -7.04 13.41 -8.53
C ASN A 188 -7.20 11.90 -8.34
N SER A 189 -7.40 11.48 -7.12
CA SER A 189 -7.71 10.08 -6.80
C SER A 189 -9.13 9.74 -7.27
N VAL A 190 -9.27 8.70 -8.08
CA VAL A 190 -10.56 8.19 -8.57
C VAL A 190 -11.15 7.19 -7.59
N CYS A 191 -10.33 6.24 -7.16
CA CYS A 191 -10.67 5.30 -6.10
C CYS A 191 -9.41 4.70 -5.49
N ALA A 192 -9.52 4.20 -4.28
CA ALA A 192 -8.52 3.33 -3.68
C ALA A 192 -9.07 1.90 -3.60
N ILE A 193 -8.20 0.94 -3.81
CA ILE A 193 -8.51 -0.48 -3.79
C ILE A 193 -7.74 -1.14 -2.66
N HIS A 194 -8.45 -1.88 -1.81
CA HIS A 194 -7.85 -2.78 -0.82
C HIS A 194 -8.30 -4.21 -1.16
N CYS A 195 -7.36 -5.06 -1.56
CA CYS A 195 -7.62 -6.41 -2.03
C CYS A 195 -6.87 -7.44 -1.18
N TYR A 196 -7.60 -8.26 -0.46
CA TYR A 196 -7.06 -9.21 0.50
C TYR A 196 -7.75 -10.56 0.41
N ASP A 197 -7.07 -11.59 0.94
CA ASP A 197 -7.57 -12.95 0.94
C ASP A 197 -7.73 -13.42 2.41
N LEU A 198 -8.83 -14.10 2.70
CA LEU A 198 -9.11 -14.71 4.01
C LEU A 198 -9.33 -16.22 3.82
N GLU A 199 -8.68 -17.02 4.66
CA GLU A 199 -8.90 -18.46 4.71
C GLU A 199 -9.93 -18.79 5.81
N PHE A 200 -10.99 -19.48 5.44
CA PHE A 200 -12.01 -19.96 6.37
C PHE A 200 -12.54 -21.32 5.92
N ASN A 201 -12.48 -22.33 6.81
CA ASN A 201 -12.93 -23.71 6.55
C ASN A 201 -12.32 -24.32 5.27
N ASP A 202 -11.00 -24.21 5.10
CA ASP A 202 -10.24 -24.71 3.92
C ASP A 202 -10.66 -24.08 2.58
N GLU A 203 -11.45 -23.01 2.60
CA GLU A 203 -11.76 -22.19 1.43
C GLU A 203 -11.05 -20.83 1.53
N THR A 204 -10.57 -20.31 0.40
CA THR A 204 -10.02 -18.95 0.29
C THR A 204 -11.08 -18.02 -0.25
N PHE A 205 -11.42 -16.99 0.52
CA PHE A 205 -12.30 -15.90 0.13
C PHE A 205 -11.43 -14.68 -0.23
N SER A 206 -11.66 -14.12 -1.40
CA SER A 206 -10.93 -12.95 -1.90
C SER A 206 -11.86 -11.74 -1.95
N TYR A 207 -11.45 -10.67 -1.31
CA TYR A 207 -12.20 -9.43 -1.20
C TYR A 207 -11.56 -8.32 -2.01
N ILE A 208 -12.38 -7.49 -2.61
CA ILE A 208 -11.98 -6.22 -3.25
C ILE A 208 -12.86 -5.12 -2.66
N ASP A 209 -12.25 -4.32 -1.80
CA ASP A 209 -12.86 -3.14 -1.21
C ASP A 209 -12.50 -1.92 -2.08
N ILE A 210 -13.50 -1.18 -2.51
CA ILE A 210 -13.38 -0.01 -3.38
C ILE A 210 -13.84 1.21 -2.59
N TYR A 211 -12.91 2.10 -2.28
CA TYR A 211 -13.16 3.41 -1.68
C TYR A 211 -13.24 4.43 -2.80
N ALA A 212 -14.44 4.79 -3.22
CA ALA A 212 -14.68 5.55 -4.43
C ALA A 212 -14.82 7.06 -4.16
N ASN A 213 -14.51 7.88 -5.16
CA ASN A 213 -14.65 9.33 -5.08
C ASN A 213 -16.10 9.82 -5.25
N ASP A 214 -17.05 8.92 -5.48
CA ASP A 214 -18.49 9.21 -5.47
C ASP A 214 -19.11 9.19 -4.07
N GLY A 215 -18.28 9.04 -3.02
CA GLY A 215 -18.72 9.01 -1.65
C GLY A 215 -19.32 7.68 -1.19
N TYR A 216 -19.12 6.61 -1.97
CA TYR A 216 -19.56 5.26 -1.62
C TYR A 216 -18.37 4.32 -1.42
N PHE A 217 -18.60 3.33 -0.56
CA PHE A 217 -17.79 2.13 -0.43
C PHE A 217 -18.52 0.97 -1.13
N TYR A 218 -17.72 0.12 -1.79
CA TYR A 218 -18.21 -1.10 -2.44
C TYR A 218 -17.31 -2.26 -2.04
N GLN A 219 -17.90 -3.38 -1.61
CA GLN A 219 -17.17 -4.60 -1.33
C GLN A 219 -17.61 -5.72 -2.26
N HIS A 220 -16.65 -6.33 -2.93
CA HIS A 220 -16.84 -7.49 -3.77
C HIS A 220 -16.15 -8.70 -3.15
N GLU A 221 -16.78 -9.87 -3.27
CA GLU A 221 -16.27 -11.15 -2.80
C GLU A 221 -16.18 -12.14 -3.97
N SER A 222 -15.10 -12.91 -4.00
CA SER A 222 -14.94 -14.08 -4.86
C SER A 222 -14.29 -15.24 -4.08
N LYS A 223 -14.25 -16.42 -4.70
CA LYS A 223 -13.56 -17.58 -4.15
C LYS A 223 -12.29 -17.87 -4.96
N ASN A 224 -11.26 -18.33 -4.24
CA ASN A 224 -10.01 -18.82 -4.84
C ASN A 224 -9.33 -17.84 -5.83
N GLN A 225 -9.41 -16.52 -5.52
CA GLN A 225 -8.84 -15.44 -6.34
C GLN A 225 -9.43 -15.35 -7.76
N ASP A 226 -10.64 -15.85 -7.96
CA ASP A 226 -11.38 -15.69 -9.22
C ASP A 226 -12.09 -14.33 -9.23
N TYR A 227 -11.29 -13.26 -9.36
CA TYR A 227 -11.76 -11.88 -9.29
C TYR A 227 -12.78 -11.52 -10.39
N GLU A 228 -12.81 -12.26 -11.52
CA GLU A 228 -13.78 -12.02 -12.61
C GLU A 228 -15.18 -12.44 -12.21
N GLN A 229 -15.31 -13.41 -11.32
CA GLN A 229 -16.59 -13.87 -10.79
C GLN A 229 -16.96 -13.24 -9.45
N SER A 230 -16.28 -12.17 -9.06
CA SER A 230 -16.63 -11.43 -7.85
C SER A 230 -18.04 -10.87 -7.90
N LYS A 231 -18.70 -10.90 -6.75
CA LYS A 231 -20.05 -10.36 -6.57
C LYS A 231 -20.01 -9.22 -5.57
N LEU A 232 -20.74 -8.16 -5.87
CA LEU A 232 -20.97 -7.08 -4.91
C LEU A 232 -21.76 -7.64 -3.73
N ILE A 233 -21.20 -7.60 -2.52
CA ILE A 233 -21.78 -8.13 -1.29
C ILE A 233 -22.20 -7.02 -0.33
N ASP A 234 -21.53 -5.85 -0.40
CA ASP A 234 -21.86 -4.70 0.44
C ASP A 234 -21.65 -3.38 -0.30
N LYS A 235 -22.48 -2.39 0.04
CA LYS A 235 -22.40 -1.02 -0.48
C LYS A 235 -23.02 -0.06 0.52
N TYR A 236 -22.27 0.99 0.90
CA TYR A 236 -22.81 2.05 1.75
C TYR A 236 -22.21 3.41 1.43
N GLN A 237 -22.94 4.47 1.80
CA GLN A 237 -22.45 5.84 1.67
C GLN A 237 -21.50 6.16 2.83
N THR A 238 -20.32 6.69 2.50
CA THR A 238 -19.27 6.99 3.49
C THR A 238 -19.45 8.35 4.18
N PHE A 239 -20.22 9.26 3.57
CA PHE A 239 -20.42 10.65 4.00
C PHE A 239 -19.11 11.48 4.06
N PHE A 240 -18.11 11.08 3.27
CA PHE A 240 -16.88 11.86 3.05
C PHE A 240 -16.91 12.45 1.64
N ASP A 241 -16.37 13.67 1.49
CA ASP A 241 -16.27 14.37 0.19
C ASP A 241 -15.09 13.89 -0.66
N SER A 242 -14.31 12.94 -0.15
CA SER A 242 -13.13 12.37 -0.81
C SER A 242 -12.95 10.91 -0.47
N ILE A 243 -12.07 10.22 -1.19
CA ILE A 243 -11.73 8.84 -0.85
C ILE A 243 -11.08 8.77 0.53
N GLN A 244 -11.42 7.70 1.26
CA GLN A 244 -10.99 7.51 2.65
C GLN A 244 -9.57 6.94 2.78
N VAL A 245 -8.93 6.56 1.68
CA VAL A 245 -7.59 5.99 1.66
C VAL A 245 -6.63 6.93 0.96
N ASN A 246 -5.62 7.39 1.69
CA ASN A 246 -4.56 8.25 1.16
C ASN A 246 -3.29 7.45 0.89
N GLU A 247 -2.66 7.67 -0.27
CA GLU A 247 -1.30 7.20 -0.55
C GLU A 247 -0.30 8.25 -0.08
N TRP A 248 0.57 7.88 0.84
CA TRP A 248 1.76 8.64 1.22
C TRP A 248 2.94 8.16 0.38
N ILE A 249 3.73 9.07 -0.17
CA ILE A 249 4.87 8.76 -1.03
C ILE A 249 6.17 9.24 -0.42
N ASN A 250 7.21 8.41 -0.43
CA ASN A 250 8.53 8.75 0.09
C ASN A 250 9.30 9.70 -0.84
N ASN A 251 9.14 9.49 -2.13
CA ASN A 251 9.76 10.27 -3.21
C ASN A 251 8.91 10.14 -4.49
N GLU A 252 9.22 10.92 -5.51
CA GLU A 252 8.47 10.93 -6.77
C GLU A 252 8.45 9.53 -7.44
N GLU A 253 9.54 8.80 -7.32
CA GLU A 253 9.71 7.46 -7.89
C GLU A 253 9.08 6.35 -7.03
N ARG A 254 8.58 6.66 -5.82
CA ARG A 254 8.02 5.67 -4.86
C ARG A 254 9.00 4.55 -4.52
N LEU A 255 10.28 4.91 -4.32
CA LEU A 255 11.32 3.98 -3.92
C LEU A 255 11.52 3.98 -2.41
N GLY A 256 11.77 2.79 -1.85
CA GLY A 256 12.21 2.63 -0.47
C GLY A 256 13.63 3.18 -0.26
N ASP A 257 13.96 3.58 0.96
CA ASP A 257 15.20 4.26 1.28
C ASP A 257 16.47 3.43 1.03
N PHE A 258 16.38 2.12 1.17
CA PHE A 258 17.51 1.20 0.95
C PHE A 258 17.45 0.49 -0.41
N GLU A 259 16.39 0.71 -1.19
CA GLU A 259 16.16 -0.03 -2.44
C GLU A 259 17.28 0.19 -3.46
N THR A 260 17.79 1.40 -3.55
CA THR A 260 18.85 1.75 -4.50
C THR A 260 20.23 1.20 -4.11
N VAL A 261 20.39 0.70 -2.88
CA VAL A 261 21.68 0.18 -2.37
C VAL A 261 21.64 -1.33 -2.11
N LEU A 262 20.62 -2.03 -2.56
CA LEU A 262 20.48 -3.49 -2.37
C LEU A 262 21.66 -4.28 -2.95
N ASP A 263 22.20 -3.88 -4.10
CA ASP A 263 23.38 -4.52 -4.68
C ASP A 263 24.62 -4.37 -3.80
N ASN A 264 24.76 -3.22 -3.12
CA ASN A 264 25.87 -2.98 -2.21
C ASN A 264 25.71 -3.84 -0.94
N ILE A 265 24.47 -4.00 -0.45
CA ILE A 265 24.16 -4.88 0.68
C ILE A 265 24.55 -6.33 0.34
N ASP A 266 24.12 -6.82 -0.83
CA ASP A 266 24.42 -8.19 -1.30
C ASP A 266 25.94 -8.40 -1.49
N ALA A 267 26.65 -7.44 -2.07
CA ALA A 267 28.10 -7.51 -2.26
C ALA A 267 28.84 -7.53 -0.91
N TYR A 268 28.37 -6.74 0.06
CA TYR A 268 28.93 -6.71 1.40
C TYR A 268 28.69 -8.04 2.14
N ASP A 269 27.47 -8.57 2.09
CA ASP A 269 27.13 -9.86 2.68
C ASP A 269 27.98 -11.00 2.09
N LEU A 270 28.18 -11.00 0.77
CA LEU A 270 29.03 -11.99 0.09
C LEU A 270 30.48 -11.89 0.55
N SER A 271 31.01 -10.67 0.67
CA SER A 271 32.38 -10.43 1.16
C SER A 271 32.56 -10.96 2.57
N GLN A 272 31.68 -10.64 3.50
CA GLN A 272 31.72 -11.10 4.88
C GLN A 272 31.57 -12.63 4.99
N SER A 273 30.72 -13.22 4.17
CA SER A 273 30.48 -14.68 4.18
C SER A 273 31.61 -15.51 3.56
N SER A 274 32.56 -14.87 2.89
CA SER A 274 33.70 -15.50 2.23
C SER A 274 34.98 -15.45 3.05
N MET A 275 34.96 -14.77 4.19
CA MET A 275 36.04 -14.72 5.19
C MET A 275 35.93 -15.90 6.15
#